data_58d83343fc814f25d1d67e9f5c9cc601
#
_entry.id   58d83343fc814f25d1d67e9f5c9cc601
#
_cell.length_a   1.000
_cell.length_b   1.000
_cell.length_c   1.000
_cell.angle_alpha   90.00
_cell.angle_beta   90.00
_cell.angle_gamma   90.00
#
_symmetry.space_group_name_H-M   'P 1'
#
loop_
_entity.id
_entity.type
_entity.pdbx_description
1 polymer ?
#
loop_
_entity_poly.entity_id
_entity_poly.type
_entity_poly.pdbx_seq_one_letter_code
_entity_poly.pdbx_strand_id
1 'polypeptide(L)'
;MRRLILLAALMPAAIPASPATGQENDRPAISGQDRSRGHRMLRRLRETLERYYYDSTYRGIDLDRHVAQTDSAIDAANSVPQMFAVLADFLGALDDSHTRFLPPGINVEVSYGWSWQMVGDDCHVVSVSESGDAKAKGLRVGDRVLAIDGIRPVRENLSTIGYVYYQLSPRPGMRVLVEHEGGERAELIINSKMTRRPPVEDLADLNNRRRYWEEAERSRPRHAWREIDSVLVWRLPAFIHQDVEIDRLMALARQHRWLILDLRGNSGGSVATLLRLLGHFFAEPFHAFTEVRRDSTVEQRVLPVGDGPFMGEAIVLIDSRSASASELTSRVLQMRNRAMIVGDRSAGKVMGSYQISLTLGSVWQERVVPFGMQVTVVDGVMPDSSRLEKAGVIPNVAALPTGADLAAKRDPAMRFALEMAGVKVTAAEAGKVLSR
;
A
#
# COMPACT_ATOMS: atom_id res chain seq x y z
N MET A 1 -14.21 -14.41 -9.38
CA MET A 1 -14.01 -15.77 -8.84
C MET A 1 -12.64 -16.03 -8.20
N ARG A 2 -11.48 -15.63 -8.78
CA ARG A 2 -10.15 -15.96 -8.20
C ARG A 2 -9.83 -15.33 -6.84
N ARG A 3 -10.34 -14.12 -6.50
CA ARG A 3 -10.08 -13.48 -5.19
C ARG A 3 -10.92 -14.01 -4.03
N LEU A 4 -12.17 -14.43 -4.28
CA LEU A 4 -13.00 -15.12 -3.29
C LEU A 4 -12.34 -16.41 -2.76
N ILE A 5 -11.67 -17.15 -3.65
CA ILE A 5 -10.91 -18.35 -3.29
C ILE A 5 -9.69 -17.99 -2.43
N LEU A 6 -9.09 -16.82 -2.59
CA LEU A 6 -7.89 -16.42 -1.86
C LEU A 6 -8.18 -16.08 -0.39
N LEU A 7 -9.25 -15.33 -0.10
CA LEU A 7 -9.68 -15.03 1.28
C LEU A 7 -10.18 -16.30 1.99
N ALA A 8 -10.91 -17.17 1.28
CA ALA A 8 -11.33 -18.48 1.79
C ALA A 8 -10.13 -19.43 2.01
N ALA A 9 -9.12 -19.41 1.14
CA ALA A 9 -7.91 -20.24 1.27
C ALA A 9 -6.95 -19.73 2.37
N LEU A 10 -7.00 -18.42 2.69
CA LEU A 10 -6.29 -17.83 3.83
C LEU A 10 -7.01 -18.04 5.17
N MET A 11 -8.22 -18.62 5.16
CA MET A 11 -8.89 -19.08 6.38
C MET A 11 -8.20 -20.33 6.93
N PRO A 12 -8.11 -20.51 8.25
CA PRO A 12 -7.21 -21.47 8.88
C PRO A 12 -7.52 -22.92 8.47
N ALA A 13 -6.68 -23.50 7.60
CA ALA A 13 -6.29 -24.88 7.85
C ALA A 13 -5.46 -24.82 9.15
N ALA A 14 -5.86 -25.57 10.16
CA ALA A 14 -5.16 -25.63 11.44
C ALA A 14 -3.66 -25.88 11.16
N ILE A 15 -2.81 -24.92 11.51
CA ILE A 15 -1.37 -25.16 11.60
C ILE A 15 -1.26 -26.24 12.68
N PRO A 16 -0.69 -27.42 12.42
CA PRO A 16 -0.45 -28.37 13.48
C PRO A 16 0.51 -27.67 14.47
N ALA A 17 -0.02 -27.32 15.64
CA ALA A 17 0.80 -26.82 16.73
C ALA A 17 1.81 -27.92 17.06
N SER A 18 3.11 -27.57 17.11
CA SER A 18 4.08 -28.37 17.87
C SER A 18 3.50 -28.62 19.26
N PRO A 19 3.67 -29.81 19.87
CA PRO A 19 3.01 -30.16 21.10
C PRO A 19 3.59 -29.37 22.29
N ALA A 20 3.07 -28.17 22.48
CA ALA A 20 3.08 -27.50 23.75
C ALA A 20 1.70 -27.66 24.34
N THR A 21 1.59 -28.64 25.19
CA THR A 21 0.56 -28.87 26.21
C THR A 21 -0.67 -27.93 26.17
N GLY A 22 -1.82 -28.49 25.74
CA GLY A 22 -3.14 -28.23 26.26
C GLY A 22 -3.65 -26.80 26.18
N GLN A 23 -4.16 -26.39 25.02
CA GLN A 23 -5.33 -25.54 24.85
C GLN A 23 -5.73 -25.51 23.37
N GLU A 24 -6.22 -26.64 22.91
CA GLU A 24 -6.91 -26.75 21.63
C GLU A 24 -8.35 -26.26 21.83
N ASN A 25 -8.75 -25.27 21.02
CA ASN A 25 -10.13 -24.95 20.65
C ASN A 25 -11.14 -24.59 21.73
N ASP A 26 -10.93 -23.48 22.45
CA ASP A 26 -12.06 -22.77 23.06
C ASP A 26 -12.18 -21.35 22.48
N ARG A 27 -12.30 -21.23 21.14
CA ARG A 27 -12.86 -20.01 20.56
C ARG A 27 -14.36 -20.11 20.71
N PRO A 28 -15.00 -19.21 21.48
CA PRO A 28 -16.45 -19.30 21.68
C PRO A 28 -17.15 -19.24 20.32
N ALA A 29 -18.10 -20.13 20.11
CA ALA A 29 -18.97 -20.11 18.94
C ALA A 29 -19.56 -18.70 18.78
N ILE A 30 -19.73 -18.25 17.54
CA ILE A 30 -20.30 -16.94 17.25
C ILE A 30 -21.69 -16.81 17.92
N SER A 31 -21.89 -15.76 18.71
CA SER A 31 -23.16 -15.52 19.38
C SER A 31 -24.23 -15.00 18.41
N GLY A 32 -25.51 -15.17 18.72
CA GLY A 32 -26.60 -14.55 17.97
C GLY A 32 -26.50 -13.02 17.94
N GLN A 33 -25.91 -12.41 18.98
CA GLN A 33 -25.65 -10.96 19.02
C GLN A 33 -24.56 -10.57 18.01
N ASP A 34 -23.52 -11.38 17.84
CA ASP A 34 -22.46 -11.10 16.88
C ASP A 34 -22.95 -11.25 15.44
N ARG A 35 -23.78 -12.28 15.14
CA ARG A 35 -24.44 -12.39 13.84
C ARG A 35 -25.31 -11.17 13.55
N SER A 36 -26.14 -10.73 14.51
CA SER A 36 -26.92 -9.50 14.36
C SER A 36 -26.06 -8.26 14.11
N ARG A 37 -24.85 -8.20 14.69
CA ARG A 37 -23.87 -7.13 14.38
C ARG A 37 -23.37 -7.25 12.95
N GLY A 38 -23.03 -8.45 12.48
CA GLY A 38 -22.62 -8.72 11.11
C GLY A 38 -23.63 -8.23 10.08
N HIS A 39 -24.91 -8.60 10.25
CA HIS A 39 -26.00 -8.14 9.38
C HIS A 39 -26.14 -6.59 9.39
N ARG A 40 -26.00 -5.95 10.55
CA ARG A 40 -26.02 -4.47 10.61
C ARG A 40 -24.80 -3.85 9.94
N MET A 41 -23.61 -4.46 10.08
CA MET A 41 -22.41 -4.01 9.36
C MET A 41 -22.63 -4.10 7.85
N LEU A 42 -23.14 -5.23 7.34
CA LEU A 42 -23.42 -5.42 5.92
C LEU A 42 -24.37 -4.34 5.39
N ARG A 43 -25.46 -4.03 6.10
CA ARG A 43 -26.36 -2.94 5.68
C ARG A 43 -25.65 -1.60 5.58
N ARG A 44 -24.81 -1.24 6.57
CA ARG A 44 -24.05 0.02 6.54
C ARG A 44 -23.02 0.05 5.43
N LEU A 45 -22.37 -1.07 5.13
CA LEU A 45 -21.44 -1.18 4.00
C LEU A 45 -22.16 -1.01 2.67
N ARG A 46 -23.35 -1.66 2.50
CA ARG A 46 -24.21 -1.46 1.33
C ARG A 46 -24.60 0.01 1.15
N GLU A 47 -25.19 0.66 2.16
CA GLU A 47 -25.58 2.09 2.14
C GLU A 47 -24.39 2.98 1.74
N THR A 48 -23.20 2.65 2.23
CA THR A 48 -21.99 3.41 1.93
C THR A 48 -21.53 3.21 0.48
N LEU A 49 -21.62 1.98 -0.06
CA LEU A 49 -21.36 1.72 -1.49
C LEU A 49 -22.33 2.47 -2.39
N GLU A 50 -23.63 2.38 -2.10
CA GLU A 50 -24.68 3.05 -2.88
C GLU A 50 -24.46 4.56 -2.93
N ARG A 51 -23.93 5.14 -1.87
CA ARG A 51 -23.70 6.59 -1.77
C ARG A 51 -22.41 7.07 -2.40
N TYR A 52 -21.32 6.30 -2.28
CA TYR A 52 -19.97 6.81 -2.53
C TYR A 52 -19.22 6.08 -3.63
N TYR A 53 -19.56 4.82 -3.95
CA TYR A 53 -18.78 4.06 -4.93
C TYR A 53 -18.88 4.73 -6.32
N TYR A 54 -17.75 4.91 -6.98
CA TYR A 54 -17.63 5.68 -8.22
C TYR A 54 -18.45 5.13 -9.39
N ASP A 55 -18.62 3.81 -9.46
CA ASP A 55 -19.33 3.13 -10.54
C ASP A 55 -20.71 2.67 -10.07
N SER A 56 -21.76 3.30 -10.57
CA SER A 56 -23.15 2.98 -10.23
C SER A 56 -23.60 1.58 -10.65
N THR A 57 -22.83 0.93 -11.55
CA THR A 57 -23.10 -0.45 -11.97
C THR A 57 -22.35 -1.48 -11.10
N TYR A 58 -21.56 -1.01 -10.10
CA TYR A 58 -20.75 -1.87 -9.22
C TYR A 58 -19.89 -2.87 -9.99
N ARG A 59 -19.33 -2.44 -11.12
CA ARG A 59 -18.53 -3.27 -12.05
C ARG A 59 -19.31 -4.50 -12.56
N GLY A 60 -20.61 -4.34 -12.75
CA GLY A 60 -21.52 -5.38 -13.24
C GLY A 60 -22.00 -6.36 -12.18
N ILE A 61 -21.79 -6.06 -10.90
CA ILE A 61 -22.32 -6.86 -9.79
C ILE A 61 -23.78 -6.50 -9.55
N ASP A 62 -24.66 -7.49 -9.52
CA ASP A 62 -26.00 -7.38 -8.96
C ASP A 62 -25.89 -7.23 -7.44
N LEU A 63 -25.99 -5.99 -6.95
CA LEU A 63 -25.75 -5.67 -5.55
C LEU A 63 -26.77 -6.33 -4.62
N ASP A 64 -28.06 -6.41 -5.01
CA ASP A 64 -29.11 -7.02 -4.19
C ASP A 64 -28.87 -8.52 -4.00
N ARG A 65 -28.54 -9.20 -5.09
CA ARG A 65 -28.18 -10.63 -5.06
C ARG A 65 -26.93 -10.85 -4.23
N HIS A 66 -25.93 -9.99 -4.38
CA HIS A 66 -24.66 -10.09 -3.68
C HIS A 66 -24.83 -9.87 -2.16
N VAL A 67 -25.67 -8.92 -1.76
CA VAL A 67 -26.06 -8.71 -0.35
C VAL A 67 -26.77 -9.93 0.21
N ALA A 68 -27.76 -10.51 -0.51
CA ALA A 68 -28.49 -11.68 -0.04
C ALA A 68 -27.57 -12.91 0.15
N GLN A 69 -26.60 -13.11 -0.75
CA GLN A 69 -25.59 -14.17 -0.62
C GLN A 69 -24.69 -13.96 0.59
N THR A 70 -24.27 -12.71 0.81
CA THR A 70 -23.42 -12.34 1.95
C THR A 70 -24.16 -12.49 3.27
N ASP A 71 -25.44 -12.11 3.30
CA ASP A 71 -26.31 -12.25 4.48
C ASP A 71 -26.42 -13.72 4.91
N SER A 72 -26.68 -14.61 3.95
CA SER A 72 -26.67 -16.06 4.18
C SER A 72 -25.32 -16.60 4.66
N ALA A 73 -24.22 -16.05 4.13
CA ALA A 73 -22.87 -16.45 4.55
C ALA A 73 -22.53 -15.96 5.97
N ILE A 74 -23.08 -14.84 6.43
CA ILE A 74 -22.99 -14.39 7.82
C ILE A 74 -23.68 -15.38 8.75
N ASP A 75 -24.86 -15.88 8.38
CA ASP A 75 -25.58 -16.89 9.17
C ASP A 75 -24.81 -18.21 9.27
N ALA A 76 -24.12 -18.60 8.22
CA ALA A 76 -23.30 -19.82 8.17
C ALA A 76 -21.94 -19.67 8.87
N ALA A 77 -21.52 -18.46 9.25
CA ALA A 77 -20.23 -18.24 9.90
C ALA A 77 -20.18 -18.90 11.30
N ASN A 78 -19.06 -19.56 11.61
CA ASN A 78 -18.84 -20.26 12.87
C ASN A 78 -18.02 -19.45 13.88
N SER A 79 -17.44 -18.33 13.46
CA SER A 79 -16.63 -17.46 14.31
C SER A 79 -16.69 -16.00 13.85
N VAL A 80 -16.38 -15.07 14.75
CA VAL A 80 -16.31 -13.63 14.42
C VAL A 80 -15.25 -13.33 13.33
N PRO A 81 -14.04 -13.91 13.34
CA PRO A 81 -13.09 -13.75 12.24
C PRO A 81 -13.64 -14.23 10.89
N GLN A 82 -14.37 -15.34 10.86
CA GLN A 82 -15.00 -15.82 9.63
C GLN A 82 -16.08 -14.87 9.14
N MET A 83 -16.91 -14.33 10.03
CA MET A 83 -17.90 -13.30 9.69
C MET A 83 -17.22 -12.04 9.12
N PHE A 84 -16.10 -11.60 9.69
CA PHE A 84 -15.36 -10.45 9.14
C PHE A 84 -14.75 -10.75 7.76
N ALA A 85 -14.33 -12.00 7.52
CA ALA A 85 -13.88 -12.39 6.20
C ALA A 85 -15.01 -12.36 5.17
N VAL A 86 -16.21 -12.79 5.53
CA VAL A 86 -17.42 -12.69 4.69
C VAL A 86 -17.69 -11.22 4.33
N LEU A 87 -17.60 -10.29 5.30
CA LEU A 87 -17.76 -8.86 5.04
C LEU A 87 -16.62 -8.27 4.17
N ALA A 88 -15.41 -8.79 4.34
CA ALA A 88 -14.28 -8.40 3.49
C ALA A 88 -14.43 -8.92 2.06
N ASP A 89 -14.93 -10.16 1.88
CA ASP A 89 -15.24 -10.74 0.57
C ASP A 89 -16.36 -9.98 -0.15
N PHE A 90 -17.38 -9.52 0.58
CA PHE A 90 -18.43 -8.67 0.04
C PHE A 90 -17.86 -7.44 -0.69
N LEU A 91 -16.94 -6.74 -0.06
CA LEU A 91 -16.28 -5.57 -0.68
C LEU A 91 -15.21 -5.98 -1.70
N GLY A 92 -14.51 -7.08 -1.44
CA GLY A 92 -13.47 -7.59 -2.33
C GLY A 92 -13.98 -8.04 -3.70
N ALA A 93 -15.26 -8.37 -3.84
CA ALA A 93 -15.91 -8.75 -5.09
C ALA A 93 -15.89 -7.60 -6.12
N LEU A 94 -15.86 -6.34 -5.67
CA LEU A 94 -15.72 -5.18 -6.57
C LEU A 94 -14.40 -5.15 -7.32
N ASP A 95 -13.41 -5.92 -6.88
CA ASP A 95 -12.13 -6.16 -7.56
C ASP A 95 -11.40 -4.87 -7.96
N ASP A 96 -11.40 -3.87 -7.10
CA ASP A 96 -10.56 -2.68 -7.20
C ASP A 96 -9.48 -2.66 -6.09
N SER A 97 -8.51 -1.75 -6.20
CA SER A 97 -7.37 -1.73 -5.30
C SER A 97 -7.63 -1.02 -3.96
N HIS A 98 -8.75 -0.27 -3.85
CA HIS A 98 -8.98 0.64 -2.73
C HIS A 98 -10.26 0.36 -1.94
N THR A 99 -11.20 -0.48 -2.45
CA THR A 99 -12.40 -0.84 -1.70
C THR A 99 -12.13 -2.04 -0.82
N ARG A 100 -12.25 -1.86 0.51
CA ARG A 100 -12.02 -2.92 1.49
C ARG A 100 -12.73 -2.64 2.81
N PHE A 101 -13.04 -3.72 3.53
CA PHE A 101 -13.57 -3.68 4.88
C PHE A 101 -12.48 -3.28 5.89
N LEU A 102 -12.83 -2.43 6.84
CA LEU A 102 -11.99 -2.07 7.98
C LEU A 102 -12.67 -2.66 9.23
N PRO A 103 -12.19 -3.80 9.72
CA PRO A 103 -12.82 -4.48 10.86
C PRO A 103 -12.74 -3.60 12.11
N PRO A 104 -13.59 -3.87 13.13
CA PRO A 104 -13.45 -3.25 14.43
C PRO A 104 -12.03 -3.35 14.94
N GLY A 105 -11.49 -2.23 15.45
CA GLY A 105 -10.10 -2.13 15.84
C GLY A 105 -9.72 -3.22 16.85
N ILE A 106 -8.78 -4.05 16.48
CA ILE A 106 -8.09 -4.94 17.40
C ILE A 106 -7.04 -4.07 18.08
N ASN A 107 -7.14 -3.85 19.40
CA ASN A 107 -6.14 -3.11 20.18
C ASN A 107 -4.81 -3.90 20.28
N VAL A 108 -4.38 -4.48 19.16
CA VAL A 108 -3.17 -5.30 19.07
C VAL A 108 -2.42 -4.90 17.80
N GLU A 109 -1.20 -4.47 17.98
CA GLU A 109 -0.24 -4.32 16.89
C GLU A 109 0.48 -5.65 16.66
N VAL A 110 0.50 -6.10 15.40
CA VAL A 110 1.12 -7.37 15.00
C VAL A 110 2.34 -7.09 14.18
N SER A 111 3.46 -7.70 14.54
CA SER A 111 4.71 -7.66 13.77
C SER A 111 5.27 -9.07 13.62
N TYR A 112 5.57 -9.45 12.37
CA TYR A 112 6.27 -10.72 12.08
C TYR A 112 7.79 -10.52 11.99
N GLY A 113 8.28 -9.29 12.16
CA GLY A 113 9.71 -8.98 12.18
C GLY A 113 10.38 -9.03 10.81
N TRP A 114 9.64 -9.03 9.71
CA TRP A 114 10.16 -8.99 8.36
C TRP A 114 9.19 -8.31 7.39
N SER A 115 9.67 -7.93 6.21
CA SER A 115 8.84 -7.37 5.15
C SER A 115 9.21 -7.93 3.78
N TRP A 116 8.23 -7.87 2.88
CA TRP A 116 8.32 -8.39 1.51
C TRP A 116 8.03 -7.32 0.47
N GLN A 117 8.48 -7.56 -0.75
CA GLN A 117 8.21 -6.73 -1.91
C GLN A 117 8.27 -7.56 -3.19
N MET A 118 7.44 -7.23 -4.18
CA MET A 118 7.62 -7.72 -5.54
C MET A 118 8.82 -7.02 -6.18
N VAL A 119 9.67 -7.79 -6.83
CA VAL A 119 10.74 -7.33 -7.71
C VAL A 119 10.58 -8.09 -9.02
N GLY A 120 10.19 -7.42 -10.08
CA GLY A 120 9.66 -8.09 -11.25
C GLY A 120 8.44 -8.94 -10.89
N ASP A 121 8.48 -10.22 -11.20
CA ASP A 121 7.41 -11.19 -10.91
C ASP A 121 7.67 -12.05 -9.67
N ASP A 122 8.79 -11.85 -9.00
CA ASP A 122 9.16 -12.58 -7.79
C ASP A 122 8.97 -11.73 -6.52
N CYS A 123 8.53 -12.39 -5.45
CA CYS A 123 8.42 -11.78 -4.13
C CYS A 123 9.72 -12.02 -3.34
N HIS A 124 10.33 -10.94 -2.85
CA HIS A 124 11.57 -11.01 -2.08
C HIS A 124 11.41 -10.47 -0.67
N VAL A 125 12.19 -11.01 0.25
CA VAL A 125 12.41 -10.46 1.58
C VAL A 125 13.26 -9.21 1.46
N VAL A 126 12.75 -8.05 1.90
CA VAL A 126 13.45 -6.76 1.78
C VAL A 126 13.91 -6.20 3.12
N SER A 127 13.37 -6.69 4.23
CA SER A 127 13.90 -6.40 5.56
C SER A 127 13.65 -7.54 6.52
N VAL A 128 14.56 -7.73 7.48
CA VAL A 128 14.43 -8.67 8.60
C VAL A 128 14.92 -7.95 9.86
N SER A 129 14.10 -7.99 10.91
CA SER A 129 14.43 -7.40 12.21
C SER A 129 15.55 -8.20 12.89
N GLU A 130 16.58 -7.53 13.39
CA GLU A 130 17.74 -8.16 14.03
C GLU A 130 17.38 -9.03 15.25
N SER A 131 16.37 -8.62 16.02
CA SER A 131 15.90 -9.33 17.22
C SER A 131 14.59 -10.10 17.01
N GLY A 132 14.16 -10.29 15.75
CA GLY A 132 12.89 -10.96 15.42
C GLY A 132 12.99 -12.47 15.28
N ASP A 133 11.86 -13.17 15.46
CA ASP A 133 11.75 -14.62 15.25
C ASP A 133 12.14 -15.01 13.81
N ALA A 134 11.80 -14.18 12.83
CA ALA A 134 12.15 -14.39 11.42
C ALA A 134 13.66 -14.59 11.23
N LYS A 135 14.50 -13.74 11.84
CA LYS A 135 15.95 -13.88 11.78
C LYS A 135 16.45 -15.12 12.51
N ALA A 136 15.90 -15.40 13.69
CA ALA A 136 16.25 -16.57 14.48
C ALA A 136 15.93 -17.89 13.74
N LYS A 137 14.90 -17.88 12.89
CA LYS A 137 14.51 -19.03 12.03
C LYS A 137 15.29 -19.10 10.71
N GLY A 138 16.22 -18.19 10.45
CA GLY A 138 17.09 -18.21 9.28
C GLY A 138 16.57 -17.45 8.06
N LEU A 139 15.48 -16.67 8.17
CA LEU A 139 15.03 -15.79 7.09
C LEU A 139 16.05 -14.68 6.85
N ARG A 140 16.37 -14.41 5.58
CA ARG A 140 17.40 -13.45 5.17
C ARG A 140 16.84 -12.43 4.18
N VAL A 141 17.38 -11.22 4.23
CA VAL A 141 17.12 -10.23 3.16
C VAL A 141 17.65 -10.78 1.84
N GLY A 142 16.86 -10.66 0.77
CA GLY A 142 17.17 -11.22 -0.55
C GLY A 142 16.52 -12.57 -0.83
N ASP A 143 16.11 -13.33 0.19
CA ASP A 143 15.40 -14.59 -0.02
C ASP A 143 14.17 -14.40 -0.91
N ARG A 144 13.94 -15.34 -1.84
CA ARG A 144 12.74 -15.37 -2.67
C ARG A 144 11.62 -16.09 -1.92
N VAL A 145 10.48 -15.42 -1.76
CA VAL A 145 9.31 -15.98 -1.07
C VAL A 145 8.48 -16.76 -2.08
N LEU A 146 8.48 -18.08 -1.95
CA LEU A 146 7.74 -18.99 -2.84
C LEU A 146 6.29 -19.17 -2.43
N ALA A 147 6.01 -19.20 -1.11
CA ALA A 147 4.65 -19.30 -0.58
C ALA A 147 4.54 -18.72 0.84
N ILE A 148 3.36 -18.19 1.16
CA ILE A 148 2.95 -17.80 2.51
C ILE A 148 1.67 -18.60 2.82
N ASP A 149 1.71 -19.48 3.81
CA ASP A 149 0.64 -20.45 4.14
C ASP A 149 0.13 -21.22 2.89
N GLY A 150 1.06 -21.63 2.01
CA GLY A 150 0.77 -22.36 0.78
C GLY A 150 0.32 -21.49 -0.40
N ILE A 151 0.16 -20.17 -0.22
CA ILE A 151 -0.25 -19.25 -1.29
C ILE A 151 0.99 -18.60 -1.90
N ARG A 152 1.17 -18.76 -3.20
CA ARG A 152 2.21 -18.07 -3.95
C ARG A 152 1.92 -16.55 -3.96
N PRO A 153 2.82 -15.69 -3.44
CA PRO A 153 2.68 -14.27 -3.55
C PRO A 153 2.93 -13.81 -4.99
N VAL A 154 1.99 -13.02 -5.51
CA VAL A 154 2.07 -12.36 -6.83
C VAL A 154 1.59 -10.92 -6.68
N ARG A 155 1.81 -10.07 -7.69
CA ARG A 155 1.44 -8.64 -7.61
C ARG A 155 -0.04 -8.42 -7.28
N GLU A 156 -0.92 -9.26 -7.83
CA GLU A 156 -2.36 -9.16 -7.68
C GLU A 156 -2.84 -9.51 -6.25
N ASN A 157 -2.13 -10.40 -5.54
CA ASN A 157 -2.58 -10.90 -4.24
C ASN A 157 -1.76 -10.41 -3.04
N LEU A 158 -0.56 -9.87 -3.25
CA LEU A 158 0.36 -9.52 -2.16
C LEU A 158 -0.25 -8.54 -1.15
N SER A 159 -1.02 -7.56 -1.64
CA SER A 159 -1.72 -6.61 -0.76
C SER A 159 -2.85 -7.27 0.04
N THR A 160 -3.53 -8.26 -0.55
CA THR A 160 -4.57 -9.03 0.14
C THR A 160 -3.97 -9.93 1.23
N ILE A 161 -2.82 -10.57 0.95
CA ILE A 161 -2.06 -11.31 1.96
C ILE A 161 -1.72 -10.38 3.13
N GLY A 162 -1.12 -9.22 2.85
CA GLY A 162 -0.81 -8.23 3.89
C GLY A 162 -2.05 -7.78 4.68
N TYR A 163 -3.15 -7.48 3.99
CA TYR A 163 -4.40 -7.09 4.64
C TYR A 163 -4.93 -8.16 5.60
N VAL A 164 -4.90 -9.42 5.19
CA VAL A 164 -5.36 -10.54 6.03
C VAL A 164 -4.51 -10.66 7.29
N TYR A 165 -3.17 -10.68 7.15
CA TYR A 165 -2.27 -10.92 8.28
C TYR A 165 -2.16 -9.75 9.25
N TYR A 166 -2.26 -8.52 8.77
CA TYR A 166 -2.03 -7.34 9.61
C TYR A 166 -3.32 -6.64 10.07
N GLN A 167 -4.46 -6.85 9.39
CA GLN A 167 -5.68 -6.09 9.66
C GLN A 167 -6.91 -6.98 9.90
N LEU A 168 -7.21 -7.92 8.99
CA LEU A 168 -8.46 -8.67 9.04
C LEU A 168 -8.44 -9.79 10.08
N SER A 169 -7.39 -10.59 10.08
CA SER A 169 -7.26 -11.78 10.95
C SER A 169 -5.80 -11.99 11.35
N PRO A 170 -5.24 -11.12 12.22
CA PRO A 170 -3.89 -11.29 12.75
C PRO A 170 -3.70 -12.67 13.36
N ARG A 171 -2.58 -13.32 13.06
CA ARG A 171 -2.26 -14.70 13.49
C ARG A 171 -1.01 -14.72 14.36
N PRO A 172 -0.90 -15.70 15.27
CA PRO A 172 0.29 -15.88 16.10
C PRO A 172 1.53 -16.23 15.29
N GLY A 173 1.38 -16.71 14.04
CA GLY A 173 2.48 -17.03 13.16
C GLY A 173 2.04 -17.17 11.71
N MET A 174 3.01 -17.32 10.81
CA MET A 174 2.83 -17.65 9.40
C MET A 174 3.86 -18.68 8.95
N ARG A 175 3.48 -19.56 8.04
CA ARG A 175 4.37 -20.49 7.38
C ARG A 175 4.87 -19.88 6.08
N VAL A 176 6.17 -19.78 5.93
CA VAL A 176 6.79 -19.15 4.76
C VAL A 176 7.73 -20.16 4.11
N LEU A 177 7.49 -20.47 2.84
CA LEU A 177 8.41 -21.21 2.00
C LEU A 177 9.30 -20.23 1.26
N VAL A 178 10.60 -20.31 1.47
CA VAL A 178 11.60 -19.44 0.84
C VAL A 178 12.63 -20.23 0.05
N GLU A 179 13.27 -19.55 -0.88
CA GLU A 179 14.46 -20.01 -1.58
C GLU A 179 15.60 -19.03 -1.31
N HIS A 180 16.65 -19.50 -0.66
CA HIS A 180 17.86 -18.73 -0.36
C HIS A 180 18.71 -18.50 -1.61
N GLU A 181 19.66 -17.58 -1.54
CA GLU A 181 20.71 -17.47 -2.54
C GLU A 181 21.46 -18.83 -2.66
N GLY A 182 21.57 -19.32 -3.91
CA GLY A 182 22.13 -20.68 -4.15
C GLY A 182 21.05 -21.75 -4.37
N GLY A 183 19.77 -21.46 -4.21
CA GLY A 183 18.64 -22.34 -4.58
C GLY A 183 18.18 -23.30 -3.48
N GLU A 184 18.78 -23.27 -2.28
CA GLU A 184 18.30 -24.01 -1.12
C GLU A 184 16.93 -23.53 -0.70
N ARG A 185 15.98 -24.46 -0.47
CA ARG A 185 14.62 -24.15 -0.03
C ARG A 185 14.42 -24.48 1.43
N ALA A 186 13.76 -23.59 2.15
CA ALA A 186 13.43 -23.76 3.55
C ALA A 186 11.96 -23.40 3.81
N GLU A 187 11.28 -24.21 4.61
CA GLU A 187 9.96 -23.90 5.14
C GLU A 187 10.11 -23.40 6.59
N LEU A 188 9.72 -22.18 6.84
CA LEU A 188 9.91 -21.49 8.11
C LEU A 188 8.55 -21.19 8.75
N ILE A 189 8.39 -21.48 10.04
CA ILE A 189 7.23 -21.05 10.83
C ILE A 189 7.68 -19.83 11.64
N ILE A 190 7.22 -18.64 11.23
CA ILE A 190 7.61 -17.36 11.82
C ILE A 190 6.50 -16.91 12.76
N ASN A 191 6.84 -16.77 14.05
CA ASN A 191 5.90 -16.29 15.05
C ASN A 191 5.78 -14.77 15.02
N SER A 192 4.57 -14.26 15.27
CA SER A 192 4.33 -12.83 15.40
C SER A 192 4.61 -12.36 16.83
N LYS A 193 5.04 -11.10 16.91
CA LYS A 193 5.00 -10.33 18.16
C LYS A 193 3.70 -9.53 18.17
N MET A 194 2.83 -9.83 19.12
CA MET A 194 1.58 -9.12 19.34
C MET A 194 1.75 -8.17 20.53
N THR A 195 1.60 -6.88 20.29
CA THR A 195 1.69 -5.86 21.33
C THR A 195 0.30 -5.24 21.51
N ARG A 196 -0.24 -5.28 22.73
CA ARG A 196 -1.49 -4.57 23.03
C ARG A 196 -1.24 -3.07 22.95
N ARG A 197 -2.02 -2.40 22.10
CA ARG A 197 -2.11 -0.95 22.15
C ARG A 197 -3.06 -0.57 23.30
N PRO A 198 -2.77 0.46 24.08
CA PRO A 198 -3.78 1.04 24.96
C PRO A 198 -5.00 1.41 24.10
N PRO A 199 -6.23 1.30 24.61
CA PRO A 199 -7.40 1.82 23.92
C PRO A 199 -7.11 3.28 23.56
N VAL A 200 -7.62 3.73 22.41
CA VAL A 200 -7.54 5.15 22.02
C VAL A 200 -8.16 5.92 23.18
N GLU A 201 -7.30 6.49 24.01
CA GLU A 201 -7.71 7.29 25.15
C GLU A 201 -8.47 8.51 24.65
N ASP A 202 -9.39 8.99 25.45
CA ASP A 202 -10.25 10.11 25.16
C ASP A 202 -9.47 11.26 24.49
N LEU A 203 -9.72 11.51 23.19
CA LEU A 203 -9.11 12.62 22.46
C LEU A 203 -9.61 14.00 22.94
N ALA A 204 -10.57 14.06 23.86
CA ALA A 204 -10.93 15.27 24.60
C ALA A 204 -9.83 15.66 25.61
N ASP A 205 -9.05 14.70 26.11
CA ASP A 205 -7.88 14.99 26.94
C ASP A 205 -6.76 15.62 26.09
N LEU A 206 -6.33 16.81 26.49
CA LEU A 206 -5.29 17.58 25.81
C LEU A 206 -3.93 16.85 25.75
N ASN A 207 -3.60 16.06 26.77
CA ASN A 207 -2.35 15.30 26.82
C ASN A 207 -2.35 14.14 25.83
N ASN A 208 -3.48 13.42 25.71
CA ASN A 208 -3.65 12.33 24.76
C ASN A 208 -3.63 12.86 23.32
N ARG A 209 -4.29 14.00 23.10
CA ARG A 209 -4.27 14.69 21.82
C ARG A 209 -2.87 15.17 21.46
N ARG A 210 -2.11 15.71 22.39
CA ARG A 210 -0.71 16.11 22.19
C ARG A 210 0.18 14.91 21.87
N ARG A 211 0.08 13.80 22.62
CA ARG A 211 0.83 12.55 22.33
C ARG A 211 0.52 12.02 20.92
N TYR A 212 -0.75 11.99 20.55
CA TYR A 212 -1.17 11.56 19.21
C TYR A 212 -0.52 12.43 18.11
N TRP A 213 -0.54 13.75 18.27
CA TRP A 213 0.08 14.66 17.30
C TRP A 213 1.60 14.54 17.28
N GLU A 214 2.25 14.38 18.42
CA GLU A 214 3.71 14.17 18.51
C GLU A 214 4.12 12.84 17.85
N GLU A 215 3.36 11.78 18.03
CA GLU A 215 3.60 10.47 17.41
C GLU A 215 3.34 10.53 15.90
N ALA A 216 2.26 11.17 15.47
CA ALA A 216 1.96 11.39 14.06
C ALA A 216 3.06 12.21 13.36
N GLU A 217 3.56 13.27 14.01
CA GLU A 217 4.66 14.08 13.47
C GLU A 217 5.99 13.31 13.41
N ARG A 218 6.30 12.49 14.42
CA ARG A 218 7.49 11.61 14.43
C ARG A 218 7.43 10.54 13.33
N SER A 219 6.22 10.04 13.06
CA SER A 219 5.98 9.01 12.04
C SER A 219 5.89 9.59 10.63
N ARG A 220 5.87 10.91 10.49
CA ARG A 220 5.69 11.59 9.21
C ARG A 220 6.86 11.27 8.27
N PRO A 221 6.59 10.77 7.06
CA PRO A 221 7.62 10.52 6.08
C PRO A 221 8.37 11.83 5.74
N ARG A 222 9.70 11.79 5.81
CA ARG A 222 10.53 12.97 5.57
C ARG A 222 11.20 12.89 4.21
N HIS A 223 11.30 14.02 3.52
CA HIS A 223 12.11 14.15 2.32
C HIS A 223 13.59 13.87 2.65
N ALA A 224 14.28 13.22 1.72
CA ALA A 224 15.72 13.06 1.75
C ALA A 224 16.28 13.51 0.41
N TRP A 225 17.35 14.28 0.44
CA TRP A 225 18.02 14.73 -0.79
C TRP A 225 19.53 14.77 -0.62
N ARG A 226 20.22 14.72 -1.75
CA ARG A 226 21.66 14.86 -1.83
C ARG A 226 22.04 15.52 -3.13
N GLU A 227 22.98 16.45 -3.06
CA GLU A 227 23.62 17.07 -4.21
C GLU A 227 24.90 16.30 -4.51
N ILE A 228 25.10 15.92 -5.78
CA ILE A 228 26.30 15.22 -6.27
C ILE A 228 26.66 15.86 -7.59
N ASP A 229 27.73 16.65 -7.63
CA ASP A 229 28.14 17.42 -8.79
C ASP A 229 26.97 18.25 -9.36
N SER A 230 26.54 17.98 -10.59
CA SER A 230 25.44 18.67 -11.26
C SER A 230 24.09 17.95 -11.09
N VAL A 231 23.98 17.03 -10.13
CA VAL A 231 22.79 16.17 -9.91
C VAL A 231 22.18 16.46 -8.55
N LEU A 232 20.88 16.73 -8.53
CA LEU A 232 20.08 16.64 -7.30
C LEU A 232 19.39 15.27 -7.25
N VAL A 233 19.71 14.47 -6.26
CA VAL A 233 18.97 13.24 -5.92
C VAL A 233 17.98 13.58 -4.83
N TRP A 234 16.68 13.37 -5.09
CA TRP A 234 15.62 13.70 -4.14
C TRP A 234 14.65 12.53 -3.98
N ARG A 235 14.51 12.00 -2.76
CA ARG A 235 13.46 11.05 -2.37
C ARG A 235 12.25 11.82 -1.86
N LEU A 236 11.13 11.68 -2.58
CA LEU A 236 9.81 12.13 -2.15
C LEU A 236 9.06 10.93 -1.55
N PRO A 237 8.88 10.89 -0.22
CA PRO A 237 8.39 9.68 0.45
C PRO A 237 6.87 9.51 0.35
N ALA A 238 6.11 10.60 0.20
CA ALA A 238 4.65 10.60 0.04
C ALA A 238 4.17 11.96 -0.49
N PHE A 239 3.04 11.99 -1.19
CA PHE A 239 2.37 13.20 -1.64
C PHE A 239 1.42 13.71 -0.54
N ILE A 240 1.97 14.17 0.58
CA ILE A 240 1.24 14.82 1.66
C ILE A 240 1.40 16.33 1.53
N HIS A 241 0.43 17.10 2.06
CA HIS A 241 0.43 18.56 1.97
C HIS A 241 1.72 19.18 2.55
N GLN A 242 2.71 19.35 1.68
CA GLN A 242 4.04 19.91 1.97
C GLN A 242 4.47 20.84 0.81
N ASP A 243 3.57 21.70 0.39
CA ASP A 243 3.77 22.58 -0.77
C ASP A 243 5.05 23.41 -0.68
N VAL A 244 5.34 23.96 0.51
CA VAL A 244 6.56 24.73 0.76
C VAL A 244 7.82 23.91 0.54
N GLU A 245 7.82 22.63 0.96
CA GLU A 245 8.98 21.77 0.78
C GLU A 245 9.15 21.32 -0.67
N ILE A 246 8.04 21.07 -1.39
CA ILE A 246 8.06 20.81 -2.83
C ILE A 246 8.68 21.99 -3.58
N ASP A 247 8.19 23.22 -3.31
CA ASP A 247 8.70 24.42 -3.95
C ASP A 247 10.16 24.66 -3.66
N ARG A 248 10.58 24.48 -2.41
CA ARG A 248 11.98 24.63 -1.99
C ARG A 248 12.90 23.64 -2.71
N LEU A 249 12.51 22.37 -2.77
CA LEU A 249 13.33 21.34 -3.43
C LEU A 249 13.33 21.49 -4.94
N MET A 250 12.24 21.95 -5.54
CA MET A 250 12.23 22.28 -6.98
C MET A 250 13.02 23.55 -7.31
N ALA A 251 13.05 24.55 -6.40
CA ALA A 251 13.95 25.69 -6.53
C ALA A 251 15.44 25.27 -6.46
N LEU A 252 15.77 24.33 -5.58
CA LEU A 252 17.10 23.72 -5.53
C LEU A 252 17.40 22.93 -6.80
N ALA A 253 16.43 22.12 -7.30
CA ALA A 253 16.60 21.35 -8.53
C ALA A 253 16.96 22.22 -9.74
N ARG A 254 16.40 23.45 -9.84
CA ARG A 254 16.72 24.40 -10.94
C ARG A 254 18.18 24.81 -10.98
N GLN A 255 18.95 24.64 -9.91
CA GLN A 255 20.37 24.92 -9.84
C GLN A 255 21.23 23.77 -10.39
N HIS A 256 20.60 22.64 -10.73
CA HIS A 256 21.26 21.42 -11.18
C HIS A 256 20.86 21.10 -12.63
N ARG A 257 21.77 20.44 -13.34
CA ARG A 257 21.49 19.93 -14.69
C ARG A 257 20.59 18.71 -14.66
N TRP A 258 20.69 17.89 -13.60
CA TRP A 258 19.94 16.64 -13.45
C TRP A 258 19.14 16.61 -12.15
N LEU A 259 17.91 16.09 -12.25
CA LEU A 259 17.09 15.72 -11.12
C LEU A 259 16.82 14.21 -11.15
N ILE A 260 17.24 13.50 -10.14
CA ILE A 260 16.83 12.10 -9.90
C ILE A 260 15.77 12.14 -8.80
N LEU A 261 14.49 11.96 -9.19
CA LEU A 261 13.34 11.92 -8.28
C LEU A 261 13.04 10.48 -7.88
N ASP A 262 13.33 10.10 -6.64
CA ASP A 262 13.11 8.75 -6.12
C ASP A 262 11.69 8.65 -5.51
N LEU A 263 10.78 8.01 -6.23
CA LEU A 263 9.40 7.69 -5.82
C LEU A 263 9.24 6.23 -5.39
N ARG A 264 10.32 5.49 -5.21
CA ARG A 264 10.25 4.09 -4.74
C ARG A 264 9.71 4.03 -3.32
N GLY A 265 8.78 3.10 -3.08
CA GLY A 265 8.07 2.98 -1.81
C GLY A 265 7.06 4.09 -1.51
N ASN A 266 6.88 5.07 -2.39
CA ASN A 266 5.91 6.14 -2.23
C ASN A 266 4.50 5.65 -2.61
N SER A 267 3.64 5.47 -1.62
CA SER A 267 2.27 4.96 -1.80
C SER A 267 1.27 6.00 -2.32
N GLY A 268 1.74 7.21 -2.71
CA GLY A 268 0.89 8.26 -3.25
C GLY A 268 0.50 9.32 -2.22
N GLY A 269 -0.71 9.83 -2.35
CA GLY A 269 -1.27 10.86 -1.47
C GLY A 269 -2.13 11.88 -2.22
N SER A 270 -1.94 13.17 -1.94
CA SER A 270 -2.77 14.28 -2.42
C SER A 270 -2.59 14.56 -3.91
N VAL A 271 -3.68 14.63 -4.66
CA VAL A 271 -3.71 15.09 -6.06
C VAL A 271 -3.21 16.54 -6.16
N ALA A 272 -3.58 17.41 -5.22
CA ALA A 272 -3.12 18.79 -5.23
C ALA A 272 -1.58 18.89 -5.15
N THR A 273 -0.96 18.07 -4.29
CA THR A 273 0.50 18.02 -4.14
C THR A 273 1.18 17.48 -5.41
N LEU A 274 0.61 16.45 -6.06
CA LEU A 274 1.16 15.96 -7.33
C LEU A 274 1.05 17.00 -8.45
N LEU A 275 -0.08 17.69 -8.57
CA LEU A 275 -0.27 18.74 -9.59
C LEU A 275 0.69 19.90 -9.35
N ARG A 276 0.93 20.28 -8.10
CA ARG A 276 1.92 21.28 -7.74
C ARG A 276 3.33 20.86 -8.16
N LEU A 277 3.75 19.63 -7.83
CA LEU A 277 5.05 19.10 -8.26
C LEU A 277 5.19 19.14 -9.79
N LEU A 278 4.17 18.66 -10.52
CA LEU A 278 4.17 18.69 -11.99
C LEU A 278 4.26 20.12 -12.52
N GLY A 279 3.60 21.09 -11.89
CA GLY A 279 3.61 22.49 -12.28
C GLY A 279 5.01 23.10 -12.34
N HIS A 280 5.97 22.55 -11.61
CA HIS A 280 7.38 22.96 -11.70
C HIS A 280 8.14 22.45 -12.94
N PHE A 281 7.54 21.55 -13.72
CA PHE A 281 8.18 20.97 -14.91
C PHE A 281 7.72 21.59 -16.23
N PHE A 282 6.64 22.37 -16.22
CA PHE A 282 5.99 22.85 -17.45
C PHE A 282 5.71 24.35 -17.40
N ALA A 283 5.92 25.02 -18.55
CA ALA A 283 5.64 26.45 -18.69
C ALA A 283 4.18 26.75 -19.01
N GLU A 284 3.46 25.78 -19.62
CA GLU A 284 2.09 25.96 -20.08
C GLU A 284 1.12 25.03 -19.34
N PRO A 285 -0.11 25.47 -19.06
CA PRO A 285 -1.13 24.62 -18.46
C PRO A 285 -1.58 23.52 -19.43
N PHE A 286 -1.85 22.33 -18.91
CA PHE A 286 -2.37 21.20 -19.72
C PHE A 286 -3.24 20.26 -18.91
N HIS A 287 -4.05 19.43 -19.60
CA HIS A 287 -4.81 18.34 -19.03
C HIS A 287 -3.88 17.18 -18.66
N ALA A 288 -3.82 16.82 -17.37
CA ALA A 288 -2.97 15.75 -16.85
C ALA A 288 -3.67 14.39 -16.86
N PHE A 289 -4.88 14.31 -16.34
CA PHE A 289 -5.75 13.14 -16.31
C PHE A 289 -7.18 13.55 -15.96
N THR A 290 -8.13 12.66 -16.20
CA THR A 290 -9.55 12.86 -15.85
C THR A 290 -9.92 11.97 -14.67
N GLU A 291 -10.52 12.52 -13.66
CA GLU A 291 -11.18 11.79 -12.57
C GLU A 291 -12.62 11.46 -12.98
N VAL A 292 -12.93 10.17 -13.07
CA VAL A 292 -14.29 9.67 -13.26
C VAL A 292 -14.89 9.35 -11.90
N ARG A 293 -15.95 10.04 -11.55
CA ARG A 293 -16.71 9.88 -10.31
C ARG A 293 -18.08 9.32 -10.62
N ARG A 294 -18.87 9.01 -9.60
CA ARG A 294 -20.20 8.42 -9.75
C ARG A 294 -21.11 9.19 -10.72
N ASP A 295 -21.19 10.51 -10.58
CA ASP A 295 -22.14 11.35 -11.31
C ASP A 295 -21.45 12.47 -12.11
N SER A 296 -20.13 12.46 -12.21
CA SER A 296 -19.39 13.54 -12.87
C SER A 296 -18.00 13.09 -13.32
N THR A 297 -17.41 13.87 -14.22
CA THR A 297 -15.98 13.78 -14.56
C THR A 297 -15.32 15.12 -14.26
N VAL A 298 -14.08 15.07 -13.77
CA VAL A 298 -13.30 16.27 -13.45
C VAL A 298 -11.94 16.19 -14.13
N GLU A 299 -11.65 17.13 -15.01
CA GLU A 299 -10.32 17.27 -15.59
C GLU A 299 -9.35 17.82 -14.55
N GLN A 300 -8.29 17.07 -14.29
CA GLN A 300 -7.18 17.54 -13.49
C GLN A 300 -6.15 18.19 -14.40
N ARG A 301 -5.87 19.45 -14.15
CA ARG A 301 -4.98 20.29 -14.98
C ARG A 301 -3.73 20.66 -14.20
N VAL A 302 -2.59 20.49 -14.82
CA VAL A 302 -1.32 21.06 -14.34
C VAL A 302 -1.31 22.55 -14.68
N LEU A 303 -1.02 23.37 -13.69
CA LEU A 303 -0.77 24.80 -13.85
C LEU A 303 0.71 25.08 -13.53
N PRO A 304 1.40 25.96 -14.27
CA PRO A 304 2.78 26.34 -13.97
C PRO A 304 2.94 26.88 -12.54
N VAL A 305 4.03 26.52 -11.88
CA VAL A 305 4.32 26.91 -10.49
C VAL A 305 5.75 27.46 -10.40
N GLY A 306 5.91 28.52 -9.61
CA GLY A 306 7.21 29.18 -9.38
C GLY A 306 7.65 30.09 -10.54
N ASP A 307 8.94 30.50 -10.52
CA ASP A 307 9.49 31.51 -11.45
C ASP A 307 9.88 30.93 -12.82
N GLY A 308 9.36 29.75 -13.15
CA GLY A 308 9.59 29.06 -14.42
C GLY A 308 9.81 27.56 -14.23
N PRO A 309 9.75 26.77 -15.32
CA PRO A 309 9.89 25.33 -15.26
C PRO A 309 11.34 24.91 -14.94
N PHE A 310 11.48 23.72 -14.38
CA PHE A 310 12.77 23.05 -14.32
C PHE A 310 13.20 22.67 -15.75
N MET A 311 14.31 23.18 -16.23
CA MET A 311 14.80 22.98 -17.60
C MET A 311 15.83 21.84 -17.73
N GLY A 312 16.33 21.34 -16.60
CA GLY A 312 17.29 20.23 -16.59
C GLY A 312 16.68 18.89 -17.01
N GLU A 313 17.49 17.87 -17.09
CA GLU A 313 17.08 16.50 -17.37
C GLU A 313 16.53 15.83 -16.10
N ALA A 314 15.50 14.99 -16.24
CA ALA A 314 14.90 14.32 -15.11
C ALA A 314 14.83 12.79 -15.28
N ILE A 315 15.15 12.08 -14.21
CA ILE A 315 14.94 10.63 -14.08
C ILE A 315 14.05 10.40 -12.87
N VAL A 316 13.02 9.57 -13.02
CA VAL A 316 12.15 9.16 -11.92
C VAL A 316 12.37 7.68 -11.62
N LEU A 317 12.70 7.37 -10.38
CA LEU A 317 12.84 5.99 -9.92
C LEU A 317 11.52 5.50 -9.34
N ILE A 318 11.05 4.34 -9.81
CA ILE A 318 9.83 3.69 -9.31
C ILE A 318 10.08 2.22 -8.94
N ASP A 319 9.23 1.68 -8.07
CA ASP A 319 9.21 0.27 -7.72
C ASP A 319 7.77 -0.26 -7.58
N SER A 320 7.62 -1.53 -7.28
CA SER A 320 6.31 -2.18 -7.09
C SER A 320 5.46 -1.63 -5.92
N ARG A 321 6.01 -0.72 -5.11
CA ARG A 321 5.30 -0.01 -4.04
C ARG A 321 4.99 1.44 -4.38
N SER A 322 5.50 1.95 -5.51
CA SER A 322 5.10 3.26 -6.05
C SER A 322 3.64 3.18 -6.48
N ALA A 323 2.75 3.92 -5.83
CA ALA A 323 1.30 3.80 -6.02
C ALA A 323 0.60 5.17 -6.14
N SER A 324 -0.60 5.20 -6.74
CA SER A 324 -1.52 6.34 -6.75
C SER A 324 -0.85 7.61 -7.33
N ALA A 325 -0.73 8.69 -6.57
CA ALA A 325 -0.12 9.94 -7.02
C ALA A 325 1.31 9.75 -7.59
N SER A 326 2.08 8.78 -7.09
CA SER A 326 3.39 8.44 -7.65
C SER A 326 3.28 7.91 -9.08
N GLU A 327 2.27 7.07 -9.35
CA GLU A 327 2.03 6.49 -10.67
C GLU A 327 1.55 7.56 -11.66
N LEU A 328 0.58 8.38 -11.23
CA LEU A 328 0.08 9.50 -12.05
C LEU A 328 1.20 10.49 -12.39
N THR A 329 2.03 10.87 -11.39
CA THR A 329 3.20 11.75 -11.62
C THR A 329 4.17 11.14 -12.62
N SER A 330 4.55 9.87 -12.42
CA SER A 330 5.49 9.18 -13.30
C SER A 330 4.94 9.06 -14.71
N ARG A 331 3.65 8.70 -14.87
CA ARG A 331 3.02 8.55 -16.17
C ARG A 331 2.90 9.88 -16.91
N VAL A 332 2.50 10.96 -16.24
CA VAL A 332 2.44 12.30 -16.86
C VAL A 332 3.81 12.74 -17.36
N LEU A 333 4.85 12.60 -16.54
CA LEU A 333 6.21 12.95 -16.92
C LEU A 333 6.72 12.08 -18.09
N GLN A 334 6.38 10.78 -18.10
CA GLN A 334 6.70 9.85 -19.19
C GLN A 334 6.00 10.23 -20.50
N MET A 335 4.68 10.42 -20.47
CA MET A 335 3.87 10.78 -21.65
C MET A 335 4.30 12.11 -22.28
N ARG A 336 4.78 13.04 -21.45
CA ARG A 336 5.26 14.35 -21.89
C ARG A 336 6.75 14.35 -22.26
N ASN A 337 7.41 13.18 -22.27
CA ASN A 337 8.85 13.05 -22.51
C ASN A 337 9.68 13.98 -21.62
N ARG A 338 9.21 14.24 -20.39
CA ARG A 338 9.83 15.18 -19.48
C ARG A 338 10.75 14.50 -18.46
N ALA A 339 10.58 13.22 -18.25
CA ALA A 339 11.47 12.40 -17.45
C ALA A 339 11.56 10.97 -17.99
N MET A 340 12.73 10.36 -17.84
CA MET A 340 12.94 8.93 -18.02
C MET A 340 12.50 8.19 -16.75
N ILE A 341 11.64 7.19 -16.88
CA ILE A 341 11.19 6.36 -15.76
C ILE A 341 12.06 5.11 -15.69
N VAL A 342 12.66 4.85 -14.52
CA VAL A 342 13.64 3.77 -14.31
C VAL A 342 13.25 2.94 -13.08
N GLY A 343 13.45 1.64 -13.13
CA GLY A 343 13.25 0.74 -12.00
C GLY A 343 12.34 -0.45 -12.32
N ASP A 344 11.35 -0.70 -11.47
CA ASP A 344 10.36 -1.77 -11.63
C ASP A 344 8.98 -1.19 -11.97
N ARG A 345 8.10 -2.02 -12.55
CA ARG A 345 6.68 -1.69 -12.75
C ARG A 345 6.04 -1.28 -11.42
N SER A 346 5.30 -0.17 -11.43
CA SER A 346 4.63 0.36 -10.25
C SER A 346 3.47 -0.53 -9.76
N ALA A 347 2.80 -0.12 -8.71
CA ALA A 347 1.81 -0.94 -8.00
C ALA A 347 0.53 -1.23 -8.80
N GLY A 348 0.14 -0.38 -9.74
CA GLY A 348 -1.16 -0.46 -10.40
C GLY A 348 -2.33 -0.19 -9.46
N LYS A 349 -2.21 0.83 -8.61
CA LYS A 349 -3.19 1.20 -7.59
C LYS A 349 -3.42 2.70 -7.61
N VAL A 350 -4.23 3.16 -8.55
CA VAL A 350 -4.40 4.60 -8.85
C VAL A 350 -5.78 5.16 -8.52
N MET A 351 -6.69 4.33 -8.05
CA MET A 351 -8.04 4.80 -7.71
C MET A 351 -8.03 5.73 -6.50
N GLY A 352 -8.84 6.78 -6.56
CA GLY A 352 -9.07 7.66 -5.42
C GLY A 352 -10.09 7.05 -4.46
N SER A 353 -9.86 7.14 -3.15
CA SER A 353 -10.74 6.53 -2.17
C SER A 353 -10.92 7.40 -0.93
N TYR A 354 -12.06 7.19 -0.25
CA TYR A 354 -12.29 7.70 1.09
C TYR A 354 -12.24 6.57 2.11
N GLN A 355 -11.68 6.88 3.27
CA GLN A 355 -11.84 6.04 4.44
C GLN A 355 -13.05 6.55 5.23
N ILE A 356 -14.09 5.73 5.35
CA ILE A 356 -15.33 6.07 6.04
C ILE A 356 -15.39 5.28 7.34
N SER A 357 -15.42 6.02 8.46
CA SER A 357 -15.63 5.45 9.79
C SER A 357 -17.12 5.25 10.02
N LEU A 358 -17.50 4.06 10.44
CA LEU A 358 -18.86 3.64 10.74
C LEU A 358 -18.93 3.16 12.19
N THR A 359 -20.12 3.21 12.77
CA THR A 359 -20.36 2.73 14.14
C THR A 359 -21.64 1.91 14.22
N LEU A 360 -21.63 0.90 15.07
CA LEU A 360 -22.83 0.20 15.53
C LEU A 360 -23.08 0.56 16.99
N GLY A 361 -24.36 0.81 17.33
CA GLY A 361 -24.78 1.22 18.65
C GLY A 361 -24.97 2.73 18.77
N SER A 362 -25.46 3.18 19.92
CA SER A 362 -25.59 4.57 20.27
C SER A 362 -24.77 4.87 21.53
N VAL A 363 -24.36 6.10 21.69
CA VAL A 363 -23.65 6.59 22.88
C VAL A 363 -24.44 6.31 24.16
N TRP A 364 -25.76 6.20 24.07
CA TRP A 364 -26.67 5.88 25.16
C TRP A 364 -26.67 4.40 25.57
N GLN A 365 -26.06 3.50 24.79
CA GLN A 365 -26.06 2.04 25.04
C GLN A 365 -24.70 1.50 25.52
N GLU A 366 -23.79 2.34 25.98
CA GLU A 366 -22.46 2.02 26.52
C GLU A 366 -21.53 1.13 25.66
N ARG A 367 -21.95 0.72 24.47
CA ARG A 367 -21.15 -0.11 23.56
C ARG A 367 -21.24 0.37 22.11
N VAL A 368 -20.35 1.27 21.77
CA VAL A 368 -20.10 1.65 20.37
C VAL A 368 -19.04 0.71 19.80
N VAL A 369 -19.37 0.01 18.70
CA VAL A 369 -18.42 -0.80 17.95
C VAL A 369 -17.99 -0.03 16.72
N PRO A 370 -16.80 0.58 16.70
CA PRO A 370 -16.29 1.27 15.52
C PRO A 370 -15.81 0.23 14.49
N PHE A 371 -16.14 0.47 13.25
CA PHE A 371 -15.64 -0.25 12.08
C PHE A 371 -15.61 0.72 10.90
N GLY A 372 -15.30 0.25 9.70
CA GLY A 372 -15.33 1.15 8.55
C GLY A 372 -15.16 0.43 7.23
N MET A 373 -15.01 1.24 6.22
CA MET A 373 -14.55 0.80 4.92
C MET A 373 -13.69 1.88 4.25
N GLN A 374 -12.77 1.45 3.47
CA GLN A 374 -12.20 2.26 2.41
C GLN A 374 -13.05 2.00 1.17
N VAL A 375 -13.53 3.07 0.52
CA VAL A 375 -14.40 2.98 -0.66
C VAL A 375 -13.81 3.80 -1.79
N THR A 376 -13.72 3.20 -2.98
CA THR A 376 -13.27 3.87 -4.19
C THR A 376 -14.33 4.87 -4.66
N VAL A 377 -13.93 6.13 -4.83
CA VAL A 377 -14.80 7.23 -5.24
C VAL A 377 -14.38 7.87 -6.57
N VAL A 378 -13.20 7.51 -7.06
CA VAL A 378 -12.61 8.06 -8.30
C VAL A 378 -11.87 6.96 -9.05
N ASP A 379 -12.07 6.89 -10.36
CA ASP A 379 -11.20 6.20 -11.33
C ASP A 379 -10.40 7.24 -12.13
N GLY A 380 -9.11 7.04 -12.27
CA GLY A 380 -8.21 7.93 -13.00
C GLY A 380 -7.99 7.46 -14.44
N VAL A 381 -8.34 8.32 -15.41
CA VAL A 381 -8.16 8.05 -16.86
C VAL A 381 -7.14 9.02 -17.43
N MET A 382 -6.09 8.48 -18.05
CA MET A 382 -5.04 9.27 -18.68
C MET A 382 -5.53 9.91 -19.99
N PRO A 383 -4.87 10.97 -20.52
CA PRO A 383 -5.26 11.64 -21.77
C PRO A 383 -5.27 10.71 -22.99
N ASP A 384 -4.47 9.64 -22.98
CA ASP A 384 -4.44 8.59 -24.01
C ASP A 384 -5.51 7.49 -23.79
N SER A 385 -6.47 7.75 -22.91
CA SER A 385 -7.52 6.81 -22.49
C SER A 385 -7.01 5.58 -21.73
N SER A 386 -5.73 5.48 -21.44
CA SER A 386 -5.18 4.38 -20.64
C SER A 386 -5.59 4.49 -19.15
N ARG A 387 -5.70 3.34 -18.49
CA ARG A 387 -5.92 3.23 -17.05
C ARG A 387 -4.74 2.52 -16.42
N LEU A 388 -4.24 3.09 -15.34
CA LEU A 388 -3.11 2.52 -14.61
C LEU A 388 -3.55 1.51 -13.53
N GLU A 389 -4.83 1.49 -13.19
CA GLU A 389 -5.37 0.51 -12.24
C GLU A 389 -5.08 -0.92 -12.71
N LYS A 390 -4.45 -1.72 -11.88
CA LYS A 390 -3.90 -3.08 -12.13
C LYS A 390 -2.76 -3.16 -13.15
N ALA A 391 -2.59 -2.16 -14.01
CA ALA A 391 -1.53 -2.14 -15.02
C ALA A 391 -0.21 -1.58 -14.46
N GLY A 392 -0.31 -0.49 -13.70
CA GLY A 392 0.85 0.28 -13.25
C GLY A 392 1.56 1.05 -14.36
N VAL A 393 2.58 1.78 -13.99
CA VAL A 393 3.50 2.44 -14.91
C VAL A 393 4.63 1.45 -15.25
N ILE A 394 4.82 1.19 -16.53
CA ILE A 394 5.96 0.42 -17.03
C ILE A 394 7.13 1.38 -17.20
N PRO A 395 8.29 1.14 -16.55
CA PRO A 395 9.44 2.02 -16.69
C PRO A 395 10.01 1.99 -18.13
N ASN A 396 10.65 3.08 -18.55
CA ASN A 396 11.39 3.15 -19.81
C ASN A 396 12.60 2.21 -19.77
N VAL A 397 13.22 2.08 -18.58
CA VAL A 397 14.37 1.19 -18.35
C VAL A 397 14.11 0.35 -17.10
N ALA A 398 14.06 -0.95 -17.30
CA ALA A 398 13.99 -1.90 -16.18
C ALA A 398 15.37 -2.00 -15.51
N ALA A 399 15.43 -1.73 -14.21
CA ALA A 399 16.64 -1.80 -13.40
C ALA A 399 16.31 -2.44 -12.04
N LEU A 400 16.16 -3.76 -12.06
CA LEU A 400 15.69 -4.54 -10.94
C LEU A 400 16.87 -5.01 -10.06
N PRO A 401 16.80 -4.90 -8.74
CA PRO A 401 17.76 -5.54 -7.85
C PRO A 401 17.55 -7.07 -7.86
N THR A 402 18.62 -7.84 -7.84
CA THR A 402 18.59 -9.26 -7.54
C THR A 402 18.44 -9.50 -6.02
N GLY A 403 18.16 -10.75 -5.59
CA GLY A 403 18.19 -11.11 -4.17
C GLY A 403 19.54 -10.78 -3.52
N ALA A 404 20.65 -11.04 -4.24
CA ALA A 404 22.00 -10.67 -3.81
C ALA A 404 22.23 -9.16 -3.72
N ASP A 405 21.59 -8.36 -4.58
CA ASP A 405 21.64 -6.90 -4.50
C ASP A 405 20.89 -6.39 -3.26
N LEU A 406 19.72 -6.94 -2.99
CA LEU A 406 18.93 -6.61 -1.79
C LEU A 406 19.72 -6.94 -0.51
N ALA A 407 20.31 -8.14 -0.42
CA ALA A 407 21.12 -8.57 0.72
C ALA A 407 22.34 -7.65 0.92
N ALA A 408 23.02 -7.28 -0.15
CA ALA A 408 24.19 -6.42 -0.12
C ALA A 408 23.90 -4.92 -0.14
N LYS A 409 22.60 -4.52 -0.11
CA LYS A 409 22.16 -3.12 -0.20
C LYS A 409 22.70 -2.40 -1.44
N ARG A 410 22.85 -3.10 -2.55
CA ARG A 410 23.21 -2.52 -3.85
C ARG A 410 21.98 -1.97 -4.54
N ASP A 411 22.13 -0.86 -5.24
CA ASP A 411 21.02 -0.18 -5.92
C ASP A 411 21.31 0.00 -7.42
N PRO A 412 20.90 -0.96 -8.27
CA PRO A 412 21.12 -0.89 -9.69
C PRO A 412 20.36 0.25 -10.37
N ALA A 413 19.16 0.60 -9.89
CA ALA A 413 18.37 1.69 -10.48
C ALA A 413 18.98 3.06 -10.21
N MET A 414 19.39 3.31 -8.97
CA MET A 414 20.08 4.56 -8.61
C MET A 414 21.46 4.64 -9.32
N ARG A 415 22.18 3.52 -9.41
CA ARG A 415 23.44 3.48 -10.15
C ARG A 415 23.22 3.88 -11.60
N PHE A 416 22.25 3.27 -12.29
CA PHE A 416 21.92 3.59 -13.67
C PHE A 416 21.59 5.09 -13.84
N ALA A 417 20.77 5.64 -12.95
CA ALA A 417 20.38 7.05 -13.01
C ALA A 417 21.57 8.00 -12.83
N LEU A 418 22.48 7.70 -11.92
CA LEU A 418 23.69 8.48 -11.68
C LEU A 418 24.67 8.38 -12.86
N GLU A 419 24.87 7.18 -13.42
CA GLU A 419 25.72 6.98 -14.61
C GLU A 419 25.18 7.75 -15.82
N MET A 420 23.87 7.75 -16.04
CA MET A 420 23.23 8.57 -17.08
C MET A 420 23.45 10.08 -16.87
N ALA A 421 23.51 10.52 -15.63
CA ALA A 421 23.82 11.91 -15.27
C ALA A 421 25.32 12.23 -15.29
N GLY A 422 26.17 11.27 -15.67
CA GLY A 422 27.62 11.44 -15.79
C GLY A 422 28.41 11.16 -14.51
N VAL A 423 27.74 10.69 -13.44
CA VAL A 423 28.38 10.35 -12.16
C VAL A 423 28.75 8.86 -12.13
N LYS A 424 30.04 8.55 -12.04
CA LYS A 424 30.54 7.16 -11.98
C LYS A 424 30.44 6.64 -10.55
N VAL A 425 29.62 5.63 -10.33
CA VAL A 425 29.42 4.98 -9.02
C VAL A 425 29.20 3.48 -9.18
N THR A 426 29.60 2.71 -8.16
CA THR A 426 29.21 1.31 -8.04
C THR A 426 27.78 1.19 -7.51
N ALA A 427 27.12 0.05 -7.72
CA ALA A 427 25.79 -0.19 -7.16
C ALA A 427 25.76 -0.16 -5.60
N ALA A 428 26.88 -0.47 -4.96
CA ALA A 428 27.05 -0.37 -3.51
C ALA A 428 27.14 1.08 -3.03
N GLU A 429 27.81 1.96 -3.77
CA GLU A 429 27.87 3.39 -3.49
C GLU A 429 26.49 4.04 -3.77
N ALA A 430 25.84 3.66 -4.87
CA ALA A 430 24.49 4.12 -5.21
C ALA A 430 23.48 3.77 -4.11
N GLY A 431 23.57 2.58 -3.49
CA GLY A 431 22.73 2.15 -2.37
C GLY A 431 22.90 3.00 -1.10
N LYS A 432 23.98 3.78 -0.99
CA LYS A 432 24.27 4.66 0.16
C LYS A 432 23.88 6.11 -0.06
N VAL A 433 23.51 6.51 -1.28
CA VAL A 433 23.31 7.93 -1.65
C VAL A 433 22.26 8.60 -0.78
N LEU A 434 21.15 7.94 -0.49
CA LEU A 434 20.08 8.42 0.37
C LEU A 434 19.92 7.59 1.67
N SER A 435 20.88 6.70 1.99
CA SER A 435 20.94 6.04 3.29
C SER A 435 21.46 7.03 4.34
N ARG A 436 20.83 7.04 5.51
CA ARG A 436 21.29 7.79 6.69
C ARG A 436 22.44 7.05 7.38
#